data_5a3668bfd5e3c7d1b1185db805b5d563
#
_entry.id   5a3668bfd5e3c7d1b1185db805b5d563
#
_cell.length_a   1.000
_cell.length_b   1.000
_cell.length_c   1.000
_cell.angle_alpha   90.00
_cell.angle_beta   90.00
_cell.angle_gamma   90.00
#
_symmetry.space_group_name_H-M   'P 1'
#
loop_
_entity.id
_entity.type
_entity.pdbx_description
1 polymer ?
#
loop_
_entity_poly.entity_id
_entity_poly.type
_entity_poly.pdbx_seq_one_letter_code
_entity_poly.pdbx_strand_id
1 'polypeptide(L)'
;IAAISYSYIYFNSSYQKIMDKAKMSKAGRSSLQTIAKDLRNAGYKNINYTRSTWDRWIEKIDAHNGTKGDKLRIWYNISTQDRIEISYYLEKNTSGETYLVREVIENPVINPMKRNCERFDTQKNCAPITIIENATDFQVFFNDKDGNRLNNVNISSTENQSKVHTAEVYITVRSPNELLKNPITFEMLNGGIAGQFTKSDKYLRETFYISVYLRNVVKI
;
A
#
# COMPACT_ATOMS: atom_id res chain seq x y z
N ILE A 1 40.12 -5.29 -29.10
CA ILE A 1 39.36 -4.12 -28.67
C ILE A 1 37.87 -4.45 -28.63
N ALA A 2 37.25 -5.00 -29.69
CA ALA A 2 35.81 -5.31 -29.73
C ALA A 2 35.34 -6.25 -28.60
N ALA A 3 36.11 -7.30 -28.28
CA ALA A 3 35.78 -8.24 -27.21
C ALA A 3 35.74 -7.58 -25.81
N ILE A 4 36.69 -6.68 -25.54
CA ILE A 4 36.77 -5.94 -24.28
C ILE A 4 35.57 -5.00 -24.13
N SER A 5 35.22 -4.28 -25.19
CA SER A 5 34.05 -3.40 -25.20
C SER A 5 32.75 -4.16 -24.99
N TYR A 6 32.60 -5.35 -25.60
CA TYR A 6 31.42 -6.17 -25.43
C TYR A 6 31.31 -6.71 -23.99
N SER A 7 32.41 -7.16 -23.42
CA SER A 7 32.45 -7.60 -22.01
C SER A 7 32.08 -6.47 -21.06
N TYR A 8 32.61 -5.26 -21.28
CA TYR A 8 32.28 -4.09 -20.46
C TYR A 8 30.79 -3.73 -20.52
N ILE A 9 30.18 -3.70 -21.70
CA ILE A 9 28.74 -3.43 -21.87
C ILE A 9 27.91 -4.52 -21.17
N TYR A 10 28.30 -5.79 -21.30
CA TYR A 10 27.62 -6.90 -20.64
C TYR A 10 27.69 -6.79 -19.12
N PHE A 11 28.84 -6.53 -18.55
CA PHE A 11 29.03 -6.35 -17.11
C PHE A 11 28.21 -5.16 -16.59
N ASN A 12 28.26 -4.02 -17.27
CA ASN A 12 27.56 -2.83 -16.88
C ASN A 12 26.03 -3.05 -16.87
N SER A 13 25.50 -3.68 -17.93
CA SER A 13 24.06 -4.01 -18.00
C SER A 13 23.63 -5.01 -16.93
N SER A 14 24.47 -6.00 -16.63
CA SER A 14 24.21 -6.98 -15.57
C SER A 14 24.25 -6.34 -14.18
N TYR A 15 25.22 -5.46 -13.93
CA TYR A 15 25.32 -4.70 -12.69
C TYR A 15 24.09 -3.82 -12.46
N GLN A 16 23.64 -3.07 -13.48
CA GLN A 16 22.43 -2.26 -13.38
C GLN A 16 21.19 -3.09 -13.01
N LYS A 17 21.01 -4.26 -13.64
CA LYS A 17 19.91 -5.19 -13.32
C LYS A 17 19.93 -5.62 -11.85
N ILE A 18 21.10 -5.98 -11.33
CA ILE A 18 21.26 -6.40 -9.94
C ILE A 18 20.92 -5.24 -9.00
N MET A 19 21.43 -4.05 -9.28
CA MET A 19 21.17 -2.85 -8.48
C MET A 19 19.71 -2.45 -8.48
N ASP A 20 19.05 -2.46 -9.64
CA ASP A 20 17.62 -2.14 -9.73
C ASP A 20 16.76 -3.17 -8.99
N LYS A 21 17.09 -4.47 -9.11
CA LYS A 21 16.41 -5.52 -8.35
C LYS A 21 16.62 -5.36 -6.85
N ALA A 22 17.80 -5.02 -6.39
CA ALA A 22 18.08 -4.78 -4.98
C ALA A 22 17.31 -3.56 -4.45
N LYS A 23 17.23 -2.47 -5.21
CA LYS A 23 16.42 -1.27 -4.86
C LYS A 23 14.94 -1.62 -4.77
N MET A 24 14.38 -2.33 -5.76
CA MET A 24 12.98 -2.78 -5.75
C MET A 24 12.69 -3.64 -4.52
N SER A 25 13.53 -4.62 -4.22
CA SER A 25 13.36 -5.53 -3.09
C SER A 25 13.43 -4.78 -1.75
N LYS A 26 14.35 -3.84 -1.59
CA LYS A 26 14.47 -3.00 -0.40
C LYS A 26 13.22 -2.11 -0.23
N ALA A 27 12.79 -1.42 -1.29
CA ALA A 27 11.63 -0.54 -1.27
C ALA A 27 10.34 -1.32 -0.95
N GLY A 28 10.10 -2.44 -1.62
CA GLY A 28 8.92 -3.29 -1.39
C GLY A 28 8.82 -3.79 0.05
N ARG A 29 9.92 -4.35 0.59
CA ARG A 29 9.95 -4.86 1.97
C ARG A 29 9.80 -3.76 3.01
N SER A 30 10.50 -2.63 2.84
CA SER A 30 10.40 -1.50 3.78
C SER A 30 8.99 -0.93 3.85
N SER A 31 8.33 -0.79 2.70
CA SER A 31 6.96 -0.28 2.64
C SER A 31 5.95 -1.26 3.24
N LEU A 32 6.09 -2.57 2.99
CA LEU A 32 5.26 -3.56 3.66
C LEU A 32 5.43 -3.56 5.17
N GLN A 33 6.65 -3.34 5.68
CA GLN A 33 6.89 -3.21 7.12
C GLN A 33 6.18 -1.98 7.70
N THR A 34 6.19 -0.85 6.98
CA THR A 34 5.48 0.37 7.38
C THR A 34 3.97 0.13 7.41
N ILE A 35 3.41 -0.46 6.36
CA ILE A 35 1.99 -0.80 6.29
C ILE A 35 1.61 -1.78 7.40
N ALA A 36 2.43 -2.81 7.65
CA ALA A 36 2.19 -3.78 8.71
C ALA A 36 2.18 -3.15 10.11
N LYS A 37 3.06 -2.17 10.35
CA LYS A 37 3.08 -1.41 11.60
C LYS A 37 1.77 -0.64 11.79
N ASP A 38 1.30 0.05 10.75
CA ASP A 38 0.06 0.83 10.82
C ASP A 38 -1.17 -0.09 10.93
N LEU A 39 -1.20 -1.22 10.22
CA LEU A 39 -2.26 -2.22 10.33
C LEU A 39 -2.38 -2.80 11.76
N ARG A 40 -1.26 -3.02 12.47
CA ARG A 40 -1.31 -3.48 13.86
C ARG A 40 -1.92 -2.47 14.81
N ASN A 41 -1.90 -1.19 14.45
CA ASN A 41 -2.54 -0.12 15.21
C ASN A 41 -4.02 0.06 14.85
N ALA A 42 -4.51 -0.53 13.74
CA ALA A 42 -5.90 -0.46 13.34
C ALA A 42 -6.83 -0.84 14.49
N GLY A 43 -7.83 -0.01 14.76
CA GLY A 43 -8.81 -0.24 15.82
C GLY A 43 -8.30 0.00 17.25
N TYR A 44 -7.07 0.45 17.45
CA TYR A 44 -6.62 0.81 18.81
C TYR A 44 -7.51 1.92 19.38
N LYS A 45 -8.08 1.67 20.54
CA LYS A 45 -8.86 2.64 21.34
C LYS A 45 -8.09 3.03 22.58
N ASN A 46 -7.94 4.33 22.81
CA ASN A 46 -7.56 4.82 24.13
C ASN A 46 -8.68 4.48 25.11
N ILE A 47 -8.35 3.97 26.31
CA ILE A 47 -9.32 3.51 27.30
C ILE A 47 -10.35 4.59 27.72
N ASN A 48 -9.96 5.85 27.65
CA ASN A 48 -10.79 6.99 28.01
C ASN A 48 -11.46 7.65 26.78
N TYR A 49 -11.46 6.99 25.62
CA TYR A 49 -12.08 7.54 24.42
C TYR A 49 -13.61 7.49 24.53
N THR A 50 -14.24 8.66 24.62
CA THR A 50 -15.69 8.81 24.89
C THR A 50 -16.54 8.99 23.63
N ARG A 51 -15.93 9.15 22.45
CA ARG A 51 -16.65 9.43 21.20
C ARG A 51 -17.19 8.15 20.58
N SER A 52 -18.49 7.95 20.67
CA SER A 52 -19.19 6.70 20.31
C SER A 52 -19.60 6.57 18.84
N THR A 53 -19.41 7.58 17.99
CA THR A 53 -20.16 7.67 16.72
C THR A 53 -19.44 7.17 15.48
N TRP A 54 -18.19 6.74 15.54
CA TRP A 54 -17.44 6.31 14.37
C TRP A 54 -16.60 5.06 14.64
N ASP A 55 -17.23 3.92 14.50
CA ASP A 55 -16.59 2.61 14.70
C ASP A 55 -15.95 2.04 13.42
N ARG A 56 -15.36 2.89 12.58
CA ARG A 56 -14.57 2.43 11.44
C ARG A 56 -13.11 2.29 11.87
N TRP A 57 -12.54 1.12 11.63
CA TRP A 57 -11.16 0.82 12.00
C TRP A 57 -10.27 0.53 10.81
N ILE A 58 -10.87 -0.05 9.78
CA ILE A 58 -10.21 -0.43 8.55
C ILE A 58 -11.21 -0.38 7.40
N GLU A 59 -10.78 0.07 6.23
CA GLU A 59 -11.60 0.11 5.02
C GLU A 59 -10.74 -0.19 3.80
N LYS A 60 -11.32 -0.88 2.83
CA LYS A 60 -10.76 -1.08 1.50
C LYS A 60 -11.70 -0.44 0.48
N ILE A 61 -11.14 0.28 -0.48
CA ILE A 61 -11.84 0.83 -1.63
C ILE A 61 -11.16 0.28 -2.89
N ASP A 62 -11.92 -0.42 -3.72
CA ASP A 62 -11.40 -1.00 -4.96
C ASP A 62 -11.15 0.07 -6.03
N ALA A 63 -10.12 -0.11 -6.85
CA ALA A 63 -9.81 0.70 -8.05
C ALA A 63 -9.80 2.22 -7.80
N HIS A 64 -9.05 2.68 -6.80
CA HIS A 64 -8.99 4.07 -6.40
C HIS A 64 -8.22 4.96 -7.41
N ASN A 65 -8.68 6.21 -7.60
CA ASN A 65 -8.04 7.26 -8.44
C ASN A 65 -7.79 6.84 -9.90
N GLY A 66 -8.67 6.03 -10.50
CA GLY A 66 -8.48 5.55 -11.88
C GLY A 66 -7.24 4.66 -12.06
N THR A 67 -6.59 4.26 -10.97
CA THR A 67 -5.65 3.14 -10.92
C THR A 67 -6.44 1.85 -10.76
N LYS A 68 -5.80 0.71 -11.02
CA LYS A 68 -6.42 -0.60 -10.73
C LYS A 68 -6.08 -1.08 -9.30
N GLY A 69 -5.35 -0.28 -8.55
CA GLY A 69 -4.99 -0.56 -7.17
C GLY A 69 -6.06 -0.16 -6.16
N ASP A 70 -6.08 -0.85 -5.04
CA ASP A 70 -6.97 -0.55 -3.93
C ASP A 70 -6.53 0.69 -3.17
N LYS A 71 -7.44 1.26 -2.38
CA LYS A 71 -7.11 2.18 -1.29
C LYS A 71 -7.38 1.50 0.03
N LEU A 72 -6.36 1.43 0.88
CA LEU A 72 -6.47 0.97 2.26
C LEU A 72 -6.59 2.18 3.18
N ARG A 73 -7.58 2.19 4.05
CA ARG A 73 -7.73 3.17 5.14
C ARG A 73 -7.68 2.47 6.49
N ILE A 74 -6.97 3.08 7.41
CA ILE A 74 -6.74 2.56 8.76
C ILE A 74 -7.04 3.69 9.74
N TRP A 75 -7.80 3.40 10.81
CA TRP A 75 -8.08 4.37 11.87
C TRP A 75 -7.68 3.82 13.23
N TYR A 76 -7.13 4.69 14.05
CA TYR A 76 -6.87 4.43 15.47
C TYR A 76 -6.87 5.73 16.29
N ASN A 77 -7.03 5.62 17.60
CA ASN A 77 -7.07 6.76 18.50
C ASN A 77 -5.72 6.94 19.19
N ILE A 78 -5.19 8.16 19.22
CA ILE A 78 -3.94 8.52 19.89
C ILE A 78 -4.17 9.15 21.26
N SER A 79 -5.33 9.76 21.46
CA SER A 79 -5.74 10.36 22.75
C SER A 79 -7.21 10.10 23.01
N THR A 80 -7.74 10.70 24.07
CA THR A 80 -9.17 10.65 24.41
C THR A 80 -10.08 11.30 23.37
N GLN A 81 -9.55 12.23 22.57
CA GLN A 81 -10.30 12.98 21.57
C GLN A 81 -9.75 12.89 20.16
N ASP A 82 -8.47 12.52 20.03
CA ASP A 82 -7.77 12.56 18.76
C ASP A 82 -7.74 11.19 18.09
N ARG A 83 -8.08 11.21 16.81
CA ARG A 83 -8.10 10.06 15.93
C ARG A 83 -7.22 10.32 14.72
N ILE A 84 -6.50 9.30 14.30
CA ILE A 84 -5.70 9.32 13.07
C ILE A 84 -6.38 8.43 12.02
N GLU A 85 -6.43 8.94 10.80
CA GLU A 85 -6.66 8.17 9.59
C GLU A 85 -5.35 8.07 8.80
N ILE A 86 -4.96 6.85 8.44
CA ILE A 86 -3.85 6.59 7.52
C ILE A 86 -4.42 5.94 6.27
N SER A 87 -4.09 6.50 5.12
CA SER A 87 -4.49 5.97 3.82
C SER A 87 -3.28 5.56 3.00
N TYR A 88 -3.38 4.41 2.32
CA TYR A 88 -2.42 3.91 1.33
C TYR A 88 -3.14 3.72 0.00
N TYR A 89 -2.59 4.26 -1.08
CA TYR A 89 -3.16 4.12 -2.42
C TYR A 89 -2.14 4.45 -3.51
N LEU A 90 -2.44 4.03 -4.74
CA LEU A 90 -1.62 4.39 -5.89
C LEU A 90 -2.04 5.76 -6.42
N GLU A 91 -1.04 6.60 -6.72
CA GLU A 91 -1.21 7.82 -7.51
C GLU A 91 -0.49 7.71 -8.85
N LYS A 92 -0.92 8.52 -9.82
CA LYS A 92 -0.25 8.69 -11.12
C LYS A 92 0.30 10.10 -11.21
N ASN A 93 1.54 10.22 -11.70
CA ASN A 93 2.07 11.51 -12.12
C ASN A 93 1.54 11.90 -13.52
N THR A 94 1.89 13.09 -13.98
CA THR A 94 1.54 13.59 -15.31
C THR A 94 2.10 12.76 -16.46
N SER A 95 3.18 12.03 -16.23
CA SER A 95 3.79 11.10 -17.19
C SER A 95 3.13 9.72 -17.19
N GLY A 96 2.12 9.49 -16.35
CA GLY A 96 1.41 8.22 -16.24
C GLY A 96 2.13 7.15 -15.41
N GLU A 97 3.24 7.50 -14.77
CA GLU A 97 3.92 6.59 -13.84
C GLU A 97 3.16 6.53 -12.52
N THR A 98 3.12 5.35 -11.94
CA THR A 98 2.40 5.10 -10.69
C THR A 98 3.37 4.96 -9.52
N TYR A 99 2.94 5.44 -8.36
CA TYR A 99 3.68 5.36 -7.10
C TYR A 99 2.72 5.13 -5.94
N LEU A 100 3.20 4.43 -4.92
CA LEU A 100 2.41 4.19 -3.71
C LEU A 100 2.64 5.32 -2.71
N VAL A 101 1.55 5.92 -2.26
CA VAL A 101 1.57 7.01 -1.28
C VAL A 101 0.99 6.58 0.06
N ARG A 102 1.44 7.25 1.10
CA ARG A 102 0.91 7.21 2.46
C ARG A 102 0.43 8.60 2.83
N GLU A 103 -0.83 8.72 3.18
CA GLU A 103 -1.46 9.95 3.65
C GLU A 103 -1.87 9.79 5.12
N VAL A 104 -1.64 10.80 5.94
CA VAL A 104 -2.02 10.81 7.36
C VAL A 104 -2.87 12.03 7.64
N ILE A 105 -4.07 11.81 8.21
CA ILE A 105 -5.02 12.86 8.56
C ILE A 105 -5.36 12.73 10.05
N GLU A 106 -5.12 13.80 10.81
CA GLU A 106 -5.55 13.88 12.21
C GLU A 106 -6.99 14.41 12.29
N ASN A 107 -7.77 13.81 13.18
CA ASN A 107 -9.15 14.22 13.45
C ASN A 107 -10.00 14.44 12.18
N PRO A 108 -10.08 13.47 11.27
CA PRO A 108 -10.72 13.63 9.96
C PRO A 108 -12.19 14.06 10.03
N VAL A 109 -12.85 13.88 11.18
CA VAL A 109 -14.25 14.27 11.41
C VAL A 109 -14.38 15.74 11.78
N ILE A 110 -13.43 16.28 12.57
CA ILE A 110 -13.46 17.68 13.03
C ILE A 110 -12.89 18.61 11.98
N ASN A 111 -11.84 18.16 11.33
CA ASN A 111 -11.15 18.94 10.33
C ASN A 111 -10.64 18.05 9.19
N PRO A 112 -11.50 17.70 8.21
CA PRO A 112 -11.14 16.79 7.11
C PRO A 112 -10.00 17.33 6.23
N MET A 113 -9.64 18.61 6.38
CA MET A 113 -8.57 19.27 5.63
C MET A 113 -7.23 19.31 6.38
N LYS A 114 -7.19 18.97 7.68
CA LYS A 114 -5.93 18.90 8.41
C LYS A 114 -5.19 17.62 8.07
N ARG A 115 -4.41 17.68 7.01
CA ARG A 115 -3.37 16.68 6.74
C ARG A 115 -2.22 16.98 7.70
N ASN A 116 -1.86 16.01 8.52
CA ASN A 116 -0.76 16.18 9.46
C ASN A 116 0.56 15.85 8.77
N CYS A 117 1.29 16.89 8.43
CA CYS A 117 2.69 16.77 8.10
C CYS A 117 3.45 16.71 9.40
N GLU A 118 4.17 15.65 9.64
CA GLU A 118 5.06 15.47 10.78
C GLU A 118 5.03 16.61 11.80
N ARG A 119 4.70 16.38 12.99
CA ARG A 119 4.40 17.21 14.19
C ARG A 119 5.05 18.58 14.34
N PHE A 120 5.77 19.12 13.34
CA PHE A 120 6.61 20.29 13.47
C PHE A 120 6.38 21.43 12.46
N ASP A 121 5.50 21.27 11.46
CA ASP A 121 5.26 22.36 10.52
C ASP A 121 3.76 22.68 10.38
N THR A 122 3.31 23.68 11.15
CA THR A 122 1.92 24.11 11.26
C THR A 122 1.38 24.84 10.02
N GLN A 123 2.16 24.98 8.95
CA GLN A 123 1.79 25.85 7.82
C GLN A 123 1.84 25.23 6.42
N LYS A 124 2.23 23.97 6.25
CA LYS A 124 2.29 23.37 4.92
C LYS A 124 1.11 22.44 4.66
N ASN A 125 0.44 22.64 3.51
CA ASN A 125 -0.46 21.65 2.91
C ASN A 125 0.34 20.38 2.64
N CYS A 126 0.24 19.39 3.50
CA CYS A 126 0.99 18.16 3.38
C CYS A 126 0.47 17.33 2.23
N ALA A 127 1.25 17.27 1.19
CA ALA A 127 1.05 16.28 0.15
C ALA A 127 1.24 14.86 0.72
N PRO A 128 0.51 13.85 0.20
CA PRO A 128 0.80 12.48 0.51
C PRO A 128 2.28 12.15 0.29
N ILE A 129 2.88 11.34 1.17
CA ILE A 129 4.29 10.98 1.07
C ILE A 129 4.41 9.74 0.17
N THR A 130 5.21 9.84 -0.88
CA THR A 130 5.57 8.68 -1.70
C THR A 130 6.43 7.73 -0.90
N ILE A 131 5.98 6.48 -0.74
CA ILE A 131 6.72 5.43 -0.04
C ILE A 131 7.35 4.42 -0.99
N ILE A 132 6.83 4.27 -2.20
CA ILE A 132 7.43 3.47 -3.27
C ILE A 132 7.20 4.17 -4.61
N GLU A 133 8.28 4.40 -5.33
CA GLU A 133 8.26 4.75 -6.75
C GLU A 133 8.08 3.50 -7.62
N ASN A 134 7.48 3.66 -8.79
CA ASN A 134 7.25 2.57 -9.74
C ASN A 134 6.40 1.42 -9.19
N ALA A 135 5.55 1.69 -8.20
CA ALA A 135 4.53 0.73 -7.77
C ALA A 135 3.44 0.63 -8.85
N THR A 136 3.21 -0.55 -9.38
CA THR A 136 2.29 -0.79 -10.49
C THR A 136 0.99 -1.44 -10.07
N ASP A 137 0.98 -2.06 -8.89
CA ASP A 137 -0.20 -2.68 -8.31
C ASP A 137 -0.14 -2.63 -6.78
N PHE A 138 -1.30 -2.41 -6.16
CA PHE A 138 -1.49 -2.42 -4.71
C PHE A 138 -2.83 -3.05 -4.41
N GLN A 139 -2.83 -4.22 -3.76
CA GLN A 139 -4.04 -4.98 -3.47
C GLN A 139 -4.11 -5.34 -2.01
N VAL A 140 -5.31 -5.27 -1.45
CA VAL A 140 -5.59 -5.58 -0.05
C VAL A 140 -6.73 -6.58 0.03
N PHE A 141 -6.54 -7.62 0.84
CA PHE A 141 -7.58 -8.61 1.11
C PHE A 141 -7.75 -8.77 2.61
N PHE A 142 -8.98 -8.95 3.03
CA PHE A 142 -9.31 -9.23 4.41
C PHE A 142 -9.81 -10.66 4.56
N ASN A 143 -9.37 -11.32 5.61
CA ASN A 143 -9.80 -12.66 5.94
C ASN A 143 -10.45 -12.68 7.34
N ASP A 144 -11.41 -13.57 7.51
CA ASP A 144 -12.04 -13.84 8.80
C ASP A 144 -11.14 -14.70 9.71
N LYS A 145 -11.64 -15.07 10.88
CA LYS A 145 -10.93 -15.92 11.85
C LYS A 145 -10.59 -17.32 11.32
N ASP A 146 -11.36 -17.83 10.36
CA ASP A 146 -11.22 -19.15 9.78
C ASP A 146 -10.34 -19.13 8.51
N GLY A 147 -9.83 -17.92 8.15
CA GLY A 147 -8.98 -17.71 6.98
C GLY A 147 -9.76 -17.55 5.68
N ASN A 148 -11.09 -17.48 5.72
CA ASN A 148 -11.89 -17.25 4.53
C ASN A 148 -11.81 -15.80 4.10
N ARG A 149 -11.65 -15.57 2.79
CA ARG A 149 -11.60 -14.24 2.21
C ARG A 149 -12.97 -13.56 2.30
N LEU A 150 -12.97 -12.37 2.88
CA LEU A 150 -14.14 -11.52 2.95
C LEU A 150 -14.31 -10.78 1.62
N ASN A 151 -15.26 -11.22 0.80
CA ASN A 151 -15.58 -10.58 -0.47
C ASN A 151 -16.42 -9.32 -0.22
N ASN A 152 -16.16 -8.25 -1.00
CA ASN A 152 -16.90 -6.98 -0.98
C ASN A 152 -16.93 -6.29 0.38
N VAL A 153 -15.78 -6.07 0.92
CA VAL A 153 -15.67 -5.32 2.16
C VAL A 153 -15.55 -3.83 1.86
N ASN A 154 -16.59 -3.22 1.32
CA ASN A 154 -16.99 -1.89 1.76
C ASN A 154 -17.39 -2.06 3.23
N ILE A 155 -16.39 -2.14 4.11
CA ILE A 155 -16.61 -2.32 5.54
C ILE A 155 -17.07 -0.97 6.09
N SER A 156 -18.21 -0.53 5.63
CA SER A 156 -18.88 0.66 6.16
C SER A 156 -19.68 0.34 7.42
N SER A 157 -19.94 -0.94 7.69
CA SER A 157 -20.67 -1.38 8.88
C SER A 157 -19.74 -1.96 9.94
N THR A 158 -19.98 -1.61 11.19
CA THR A 158 -19.29 -2.13 12.38
C THR A 158 -19.31 -3.67 12.43
N GLU A 159 -20.41 -4.27 12.00
CA GLU A 159 -20.59 -5.71 11.99
C GLU A 159 -19.59 -6.43 11.06
N ASN A 160 -19.35 -5.89 9.86
CA ASN A 160 -18.41 -6.49 8.94
C ASN A 160 -16.95 -6.28 9.38
N GLN A 161 -16.64 -5.16 10.04
CA GLN A 161 -15.30 -4.90 10.54
C GLN A 161 -14.91 -5.85 11.67
N SER A 162 -15.84 -6.24 12.54
CA SER A 162 -15.57 -7.21 13.60
C SER A 162 -15.21 -8.62 13.09
N LYS A 163 -15.53 -8.93 11.82
CA LYS A 163 -15.18 -10.20 11.18
C LYS A 163 -13.77 -10.22 10.62
N VAL A 164 -13.13 -9.05 10.46
CA VAL A 164 -11.77 -8.98 9.91
C VAL A 164 -10.74 -9.37 10.95
N HIS A 165 -10.05 -10.46 10.72
CA HIS A 165 -8.97 -10.95 11.57
C HIS A 165 -7.59 -10.70 10.99
N THR A 166 -7.46 -10.82 9.68
CA THR A 166 -6.18 -10.70 8.98
C THR A 166 -6.33 -9.81 7.76
N ALA A 167 -5.34 -8.96 7.55
CA ALA A 167 -5.17 -8.20 6.32
C ALA A 167 -3.98 -8.73 5.54
N GLU A 168 -4.19 -9.05 4.27
CA GLU A 168 -3.15 -9.41 3.32
C GLU A 168 -2.90 -8.24 2.38
N VAL A 169 -1.65 -7.85 2.24
CA VAL A 169 -1.24 -6.72 1.40
C VAL A 169 -0.24 -7.18 0.37
N TYR A 170 -0.52 -6.85 -0.89
CA TYR A 170 0.33 -7.14 -2.04
C TYR A 170 0.74 -5.83 -2.70
N ILE A 171 2.02 -5.71 -3.03
CA ILE A 171 2.58 -4.57 -3.74
C ILE A 171 3.41 -5.11 -4.89
N THR A 172 3.08 -4.72 -6.12
CA THR A 172 3.90 -5.01 -7.29
C THR A 172 4.70 -3.77 -7.67
N VAL A 173 6.01 -3.92 -7.74
CA VAL A 173 6.96 -2.86 -8.12
C VAL A 173 7.63 -3.23 -9.44
N ARG A 174 7.81 -2.27 -10.33
CA ARG A 174 8.58 -2.45 -11.56
C ARG A 174 9.99 -1.83 -11.43
N SER A 175 10.92 -2.28 -12.25
CA SER A 175 12.20 -1.61 -12.40
C SER A 175 12.01 -0.20 -12.99
N PRO A 176 12.87 0.78 -12.65
CA PRO A 176 12.82 2.12 -13.24
C PRO A 176 13.11 2.10 -14.75
N ASN A 177 13.96 1.17 -15.19
CA ASN A 177 14.40 1.03 -16.57
C ASN A 177 13.91 -0.28 -17.20
N GLU A 178 13.79 -0.30 -18.51
CA GLU A 178 13.58 -1.53 -19.28
C GLU A 178 14.82 -2.42 -19.23
N LEU A 179 14.76 -3.53 -18.51
CA LEU A 179 15.89 -4.42 -18.27
C LEU A 179 15.83 -5.71 -19.08
N LEU A 180 14.68 -5.98 -19.69
CA LEU A 180 14.46 -7.22 -20.44
C LEU A 180 14.69 -6.99 -21.93
N LYS A 181 15.32 -7.96 -22.59
CA LYS A 181 15.50 -7.91 -24.05
C LYS A 181 14.16 -8.02 -24.79
N ASN A 182 13.31 -8.94 -24.35
CA ASN A 182 11.99 -9.18 -24.90
C ASN A 182 10.92 -8.83 -23.88
N PRO A 183 9.73 -8.37 -24.33
CA PRO A 183 8.59 -8.20 -23.43
C PRO A 183 8.22 -9.51 -22.73
N ILE A 184 7.91 -9.42 -21.44
CA ILE A 184 7.38 -10.53 -20.67
C ILE A 184 5.97 -10.12 -20.21
N THR A 185 5.02 -11.04 -20.33
CA THR A 185 3.68 -10.85 -19.78
C THR A 185 3.71 -11.10 -18.28
N PHE A 186 3.30 -10.11 -17.52
CA PHE A 186 3.18 -10.17 -16.08
C PHE A 186 1.70 -10.11 -15.69
N GLU A 187 1.26 -11.07 -14.88
CA GLU A 187 -0.10 -11.10 -14.33
C GLU A 187 -0.14 -10.33 -13.00
N MET A 188 -1.02 -9.34 -12.91
CA MET A 188 -1.23 -8.56 -11.70
C MET A 188 -2.46 -9.05 -10.95
N LEU A 189 -2.43 -8.94 -9.62
CA LEU A 189 -3.55 -9.29 -8.74
C LEU A 189 -4.58 -8.15 -8.79
N ASN A 190 -5.58 -8.25 -9.64
CA ASN A 190 -6.64 -7.26 -9.74
C ASN A 190 -7.86 -7.71 -8.94
N GLY A 191 -8.11 -7.08 -7.78
CA GLY A 191 -9.30 -7.37 -6.97
C GLY A 191 -9.42 -8.82 -6.48
N GLY A 192 -8.32 -9.57 -6.45
CA GLY A 192 -8.29 -10.99 -6.06
C GLY A 192 -8.63 -11.96 -7.17
N ILE A 193 -8.84 -11.49 -8.39
CA ILE A 193 -9.08 -12.34 -9.56
C ILE A 193 -7.76 -12.43 -10.32
N ALA A 194 -7.01 -13.51 -10.11
CA ALA A 194 -5.79 -13.78 -10.84
C ALA A 194 -6.04 -13.76 -12.36
N GLY A 195 -5.14 -13.16 -13.11
CA GLY A 195 -5.18 -13.16 -14.58
C GLY A 195 -6.09 -12.11 -15.22
N GLN A 196 -6.83 -11.31 -14.47
CA GLN A 196 -7.67 -10.24 -15.07
C GLN A 196 -6.90 -9.03 -15.57
N PHE A 197 -5.68 -8.84 -15.12
CA PHE A 197 -4.85 -7.75 -15.58
C PHE A 197 -3.46 -8.24 -15.91
N THR A 198 -3.17 -8.27 -17.20
CA THR A 198 -1.85 -8.59 -17.73
C THR A 198 -1.17 -7.35 -18.26
N LYS A 199 0.12 -7.24 -18.09
CA LYS A 199 0.94 -6.22 -18.73
C LYS A 199 2.13 -6.87 -19.41
N SER A 200 2.28 -6.60 -20.70
CA SER A 200 3.40 -7.09 -21.48
C SER A 200 4.32 -5.93 -21.81
N ASP A 201 5.50 -5.92 -21.23
CA ASP A 201 6.55 -4.93 -21.47
C ASP A 201 7.93 -5.46 -21.08
N LYS A 202 8.95 -4.61 -21.16
CA LYS A 202 10.34 -4.96 -20.89
C LYS A 202 10.82 -4.64 -19.47
N TYR A 203 9.90 -4.23 -18.58
CA TYR A 203 10.25 -3.94 -17.19
C TYR A 203 10.30 -5.22 -16.37
N LEU A 204 11.30 -5.33 -15.50
CA LEU A 204 11.30 -6.34 -14.45
C LEU A 204 10.26 -5.96 -13.39
N ARG A 205 9.46 -6.94 -12.93
CA ARG A 205 8.49 -6.75 -11.83
C ARG A 205 8.70 -7.77 -10.74
N GLU A 206 8.40 -7.35 -9.53
CA GLU A 206 8.41 -8.21 -8.35
C GLU A 206 7.19 -7.87 -7.48
N THR A 207 6.48 -8.90 -7.03
CA THR A 207 5.36 -8.73 -6.10
C THR A 207 5.82 -9.10 -4.70
N PHE A 208 5.57 -8.20 -3.77
CA PHE A 208 5.84 -8.37 -2.34
C PHE A 208 4.53 -8.60 -1.61
N TYR A 209 4.57 -9.42 -0.59
CA TYR A 209 3.40 -9.83 0.17
C TYR A 209 3.67 -9.80 1.66
N ILE A 210 2.65 -9.40 2.44
CA ILE A 210 2.61 -9.53 3.90
C ILE A 210 1.20 -9.84 4.37
N SER A 211 1.10 -10.71 5.37
CA SER A 211 -0.13 -10.98 6.12
C SER A 211 0.00 -10.44 7.54
N VAL A 212 -0.99 -9.69 8.00
CA VAL A 212 -0.97 -9.00 9.29
C VAL A 212 -2.22 -9.33 10.09
N TYR A 213 -2.04 -9.87 11.28
CA TYR A 213 -3.13 -10.09 12.23
C TYR A 213 -3.54 -8.77 12.91
N LEU A 214 -4.85 -8.47 12.91
CA LEU A 214 -5.43 -7.21 13.40
C LEU A 214 -5.94 -7.37 14.84
N ARG A 215 -5.07 -7.14 15.81
CA ARG A 215 -5.34 -7.40 17.23
C ARG A 215 -6.48 -6.57 17.83
N ASN A 216 -6.67 -5.34 17.36
CA ASN A 216 -7.57 -4.37 17.98
C ASN A 216 -8.93 -4.27 17.26
N VAL A 217 -9.05 -4.88 16.09
CA VAL A 217 -10.28 -4.89 15.28
C VAL A 217 -11.21 -6.01 15.76
N VAL A 218 -10.62 -7.10 16.19
CA VAL A 218 -11.33 -8.24 16.77
C VAL A 218 -11.72 -7.90 18.19
N LYS A 219 -12.94 -7.42 18.41
CA LYS A 219 -13.51 -7.37 19.76
C LYS A 219 -14.49 -8.48 19.95
N ILE A 220 -14.21 -9.12 20.94
CA ILE A 220 -14.87 -10.03 21.85
C ILE A 220 -16.20 -9.43 22.30
#